data_c8f3ad6228f5939d5192ecc51b9704cd
#
_entry.id   c8f3ad6228f5939d5192ecc51b9704cd
#
_cell.length_a   1.000
_cell.length_b   1.000
_cell.length_c   1.000
_cell.angle_alpha   90.00
_cell.angle_beta   90.00
_cell.angle_gamma   90.00
#
_symmetry.space_group_name_H-M   'P 1'
#
loop_
_entity.id
_entity.type
_entity.pdbx_description
1 polymer ?
#
loop_
_entity_poly.entity_id
_entity_poly.type
_entity_poly.pdbx_seq_one_letter_code
_entity_poly.pdbx_strand_id
1 'polypeptide(L)'
;MNTNSIKDLKHPLTYEEKLELADWLAKSFSHYCSITLTGSMLLKKLGIIDREPQDIDFIIADIWESEGFVPPPFAKEVEFKKEDGYRVLKRFYWLGTKVEILNNEGFCDVGFCEGEDSDIKIVEGILKAKKFYLETETRPDQIAKHKEDIPKIEQWLASKRTKQC
;
A
#
# COMPACT_ATOMS: atom_id res chain seq x y z
N MET A 1 -19.06 -4.99 -5.10
CA MET A 1 -18.81 -4.35 -6.40
C MET A 1 -19.02 -5.34 -7.55
N ASN A 2 -19.68 -4.93 -8.61
CA ASN A 2 -19.81 -5.78 -9.79
C ASN A 2 -18.50 -5.65 -10.60
N THR A 3 -17.71 -6.72 -10.67
CA THR A 3 -16.41 -6.74 -11.38
C THR A 3 -16.52 -6.35 -12.85
N ASN A 4 -17.71 -6.42 -13.44
CA ASN A 4 -17.94 -5.97 -14.82
C ASN A 4 -17.88 -4.44 -14.96
N SER A 5 -18.18 -3.66 -13.92
CA SER A 5 -18.14 -2.19 -13.99
C SER A 5 -16.71 -1.62 -14.09
N ILE A 6 -15.72 -2.30 -13.46
CA ILE A 6 -14.32 -1.85 -13.53
C ILE A 6 -13.70 -2.13 -14.90
N LYS A 7 -14.09 -3.23 -15.57
CA LYS A 7 -13.58 -3.60 -16.89
C LYS A 7 -13.95 -2.60 -17.99
N ASP A 8 -15.03 -1.87 -17.79
CA ASP A 8 -15.60 -0.96 -18.80
C ASP A 8 -15.14 0.51 -18.62
N LEU A 9 -14.38 0.81 -17.55
CA LEU A 9 -13.87 2.16 -17.31
C LEU A 9 -12.82 2.55 -18.38
N LYS A 10 -13.09 3.68 -19.06
CA LYS A 10 -12.23 4.22 -20.15
C LYS A 10 -11.28 5.32 -19.69
N HIS A 11 -11.29 5.66 -18.41
CA HIS A 11 -10.48 6.74 -17.81
C HIS A 11 -9.64 6.21 -16.64
N PRO A 12 -8.58 6.91 -16.24
CA PRO A 12 -7.84 6.58 -15.03
C PRO A 12 -8.77 6.51 -13.81
N LEU A 13 -8.52 5.53 -12.92
CA LEU A 13 -9.35 5.34 -11.72
C LEU A 13 -9.29 6.56 -10.79
N THR A 14 -10.45 6.99 -10.30
CA THR A 14 -10.56 7.94 -9.19
C THR A 14 -10.09 7.30 -7.88
N TYR A 15 -9.96 8.10 -6.83
CA TYR A 15 -9.60 7.57 -5.50
C TYR A 15 -10.64 6.57 -4.98
N GLU A 16 -11.92 6.87 -5.13
CA GLU A 16 -13.03 6.00 -4.72
C GLU A 16 -12.99 4.67 -5.48
N GLU A 17 -12.78 4.71 -6.79
CA GLU A 17 -12.65 3.51 -7.62
C GLU A 17 -11.41 2.69 -7.25
N LYS A 18 -10.30 3.35 -6.87
CA LYS A 18 -9.11 2.66 -6.36
C LYS A 18 -9.38 1.99 -5.02
N LEU A 19 -10.13 2.61 -4.11
CA LEU A 19 -10.52 1.99 -2.84
C LEU A 19 -11.40 0.77 -3.06
N GLU A 20 -12.39 0.87 -3.94
CA GLU A 20 -13.25 -0.27 -4.27
C GLU A 20 -12.47 -1.42 -4.92
N LEU A 21 -11.51 -1.09 -5.82
CA LEU A 21 -10.61 -2.09 -6.39
C LEU A 21 -9.73 -2.74 -5.31
N ALA A 22 -9.18 -1.94 -4.40
CA ALA A 22 -8.37 -2.45 -3.30
C ALA A 22 -9.15 -3.39 -2.38
N ASP A 23 -10.38 -3.02 -2.01
CA ASP A 23 -11.26 -3.88 -1.21
C ASP A 23 -11.63 -5.18 -1.93
N TRP A 24 -11.90 -5.09 -3.22
CA TRP A 24 -12.20 -6.28 -4.03
C TRP A 24 -10.98 -7.22 -4.13
N LEU A 25 -9.80 -6.67 -4.38
CA LEU A 25 -8.55 -7.44 -4.42
C LEU A 25 -8.29 -8.11 -3.06
N ALA A 26 -8.35 -7.37 -1.96
CA ALA A 26 -8.13 -7.91 -0.63
C ALA A 26 -9.07 -9.08 -0.31
N LYS A 27 -10.36 -8.94 -0.64
CA LYS A 27 -11.37 -10.01 -0.46
C LYS A 27 -11.12 -11.21 -1.37
N SER A 28 -10.73 -10.97 -2.62
CA SER A 28 -10.48 -12.05 -3.59
C SER A 28 -9.29 -12.91 -3.20
N PHE A 29 -8.31 -12.32 -2.53
CA PHE A 29 -7.10 -13.02 -2.09
C PHE A 29 -7.14 -13.53 -0.65
N SER A 30 -8.17 -13.16 0.14
CA SER A 30 -8.31 -13.58 1.55
C SER A 30 -8.36 -15.10 1.74
N HIS A 31 -8.67 -15.87 0.70
CA HIS A 31 -8.65 -17.34 0.73
C HIS A 31 -7.25 -17.95 0.56
N TYR A 32 -6.29 -17.16 0.05
CA TYR A 32 -4.96 -17.65 -0.31
C TYR A 32 -3.85 -16.96 0.48
N CYS A 33 -4.04 -15.68 0.82
CA CYS A 33 -3.08 -14.89 1.57
C CYS A 33 -3.74 -13.68 2.22
N SER A 34 -3.17 -13.23 3.33
CA SER A 34 -3.61 -12.01 3.99
C SER A 34 -2.84 -10.83 3.41
N ILE A 35 -3.47 -10.08 2.50
CA ILE A 35 -2.93 -8.83 2.00
C ILE A 35 -3.58 -7.63 2.69
N THR A 36 -2.78 -6.64 3.04
CA THR A 36 -3.23 -5.44 3.75
C THR A 36 -2.86 -4.19 2.97
N LEU A 37 -3.81 -3.26 2.83
CA LEU A 37 -3.57 -1.97 2.17
C LEU A 37 -2.50 -1.18 2.90
N THR A 38 -1.59 -0.56 2.14
CA THR A 38 -0.49 0.26 2.66
C THR A 38 -0.25 1.50 1.79
N GLY A 39 0.89 2.16 1.97
CA GLY A 39 1.31 3.27 1.15
C GLY A 39 0.39 4.48 1.22
N SER A 40 0.37 5.26 0.15
CA SER A 40 -0.41 6.50 0.09
C SER A 40 -1.91 6.29 0.09
N MET A 41 -2.40 5.14 -0.36
CA MET A 41 -3.83 4.79 -0.30
C MET A 41 -4.30 4.67 1.15
N LEU A 42 -3.54 3.97 2.00
CA LEU A 42 -3.84 3.86 3.43
C LEU A 42 -3.74 5.22 4.12
N LEU A 43 -2.67 5.98 3.85
CA LEU A 43 -2.50 7.31 4.46
C LEU A 43 -3.66 8.25 4.15
N LYS A 44 -4.17 8.25 2.92
CA LYS A 44 -5.36 9.04 2.55
C LYS A 44 -6.62 8.50 3.20
N LYS A 45 -6.83 7.19 3.23
CA LYS A 45 -7.96 6.54 3.90
C LYS A 45 -8.05 6.91 5.38
N LEU A 46 -6.90 7.03 6.06
CA LEU A 46 -6.81 7.44 7.46
C LEU A 46 -6.84 8.97 7.67
N GLY A 47 -6.96 9.76 6.61
CA GLY A 47 -6.97 11.23 6.67
C GLY A 47 -5.62 11.86 7.04
N ILE A 48 -4.52 11.15 6.81
CA ILE A 48 -3.16 11.63 7.10
C ILE A 48 -2.65 12.54 5.98
N ILE A 49 -2.97 12.22 4.74
CA ILE A 49 -2.63 13.02 3.55
C ILE A 49 -3.88 13.37 2.74
N ASP A 50 -3.85 14.51 2.05
CA ASP A 50 -4.96 14.99 1.21
C ASP A 50 -4.73 14.73 -0.28
N ARG A 51 -3.47 14.57 -0.72
CA ARG A 51 -3.14 14.35 -2.13
C ARG A 51 -3.71 13.05 -2.67
N GLU A 52 -3.99 13.03 -3.97
CA GLU A 52 -4.46 11.83 -4.66
C GLU A 52 -3.34 10.77 -4.76
N PRO A 53 -3.58 9.55 -4.26
CA PRO A 53 -2.68 8.43 -4.47
C PRO A 53 -2.61 8.04 -5.95
N GLN A 54 -1.41 7.77 -6.45
CA GLN A 54 -1.22 7.31 -7.83
C GLN A 54 -1.39 5.80 -7.95
N ASP A 55 -0.86 5.08 -6.99
CA ASP A 55 -0.71 3.63 -6.98
C ASP A 55 -1.52 2.99 -5.85
N ILE A 56 -1.76 1.69 -5.94
CA ILE A 56 -2.35 0.87 -4.87
C ILE A 56 -1.27 -0.09 -4.39
N ASP A 57 -0.90 0.03 -3.12
CA ASP A 57 0.13 -0.80 -2.51
C ASP A 57 -0.47 -1.70 -1.44
N PHE A 58 -0.09 -2.98 -1.45
CA PHE A 58 -0.43 -3.96 -0.43
C PHE A 58 0.82 -4.53 0.21
N ILE A 59 0.71 -4.94 1.46
CA ILE A 59 1.71 -5.74 2.16
C ILE A 59 1.16 -7.16 2.36
N ILE A 60 2.01 -8.16 2.17
CA ILE A 60 1.78 -9.55 2.58
C ILE A 60 2.54 -9.81 3.88
N ALA A 61 1.86 -10.42 4.85
CA ALA A 61 2.46 -10.73 6.15
C ALA A 61 3.44 -11.91 6.08
N ASP A 62 3.22 -12.87 5.16
CA ASP A 62 4.03 -14.08 5.05
C ASP A 62 4.57 -14.28 3.63
N ILE A 63 5.89 -14.49 3.53
CA ILE A 63 6.58 -14.78 2.26
C ILE A 63 6.06 -16.05 1.60
N TRP A 64 5.71 -17.07 2.37
CA TRP A 64 5.22 -18.34 1.84
C TRP A 64 3.87 -18.20 1.15
N GLU A 65 3.02 -17.30 1.64
CA GLU A 65 1.75 -16.96 1.02
C GLU A 65 1.93 -16.22 -0.32
N SER A 66 3.04 -15.51 -0.50
CA SER A 66 3.31 -14.72 -1.69
C SER A 66 3.56 -15.55 -2.95
N GLU A 67 4.06 -16.77 -2.81
CA GLU A 67 4.28 -17.68 -3.95
C GLU A 67 2.97 -18.15 -4.58
N GLY A 68 1.92 -18.26 -3.78
CA GLY A 68 0.56 -18.62 -4.23
C GLY A 68 -0.23 -17.47 -4.85
N PHE A 69 0.25 -16.22 -4.76
CA PHE A 69 -0.47 -15.08 -5.31
C PHE A 69 -0.40 -15.08 -6.84
N VAL A 70 -1.54 -15.28 -7.46
CA VAL A 70 -1.72 -15.19 -8.91
C VAL A 70 -2.45 -13.89 -9.23
N PRO A 71 -1.83 -12.95 -9.97
CA PRO A 71 -2.51 -11.74 -10.42
C PRO A 71 -3.77 -12.10 -11.22
N PRO A 72 -4.81 -11.25 -11.21
CA PRO A 72 -5.98 -11.47 -12.04
C PRO A 72 -5.59 -11.66 -13.50
N PRO A 73 -6.31 -12.51 -14.28
CA PRO A 73 -5.94 -12.83 -15.67
C PRO A 73 -5.86 -11.63 -16.62
N PHE A 74 -6.49 -10.52 -16.27
CA PHE A 74 -6.48 -9.26 -17.02
C PHE A 74 -5.31 -8.33 -16.64
N ALA A 75 -4.57 -8.65 -15.59
CA ALA A 75 -3.43 -7.86 -15.16
C ALA A 75 -2.20 -8.23 -15.97
N LYS A 76 -1.54 -7.21 -16.51
CA LYS A 76 -0.20 -7.41 -17.09
C LYS A 76 0.79 -7.47 -15.94
N GLU A 77 1.48 -8.59 -15.81
CA GLU A 77 2.59 -8.72 -14.90
C GLU A 77 3.75 -7.87 -15.42
N VAL A 78 4.26 -6.98 -14.58
CA VAL A 78 5.46 -6.20 -14.84
C VAL A 78 6.57 -6.75 -13.96
N GLU A 79 7.77 -6.72 -14.49
CA GLU A 79 8.98 -7.30 -13.96
C GLU A 79 9.19 -7.13 -12.45
N PHE A 80 9.66 -8.18 -11.85
CA PHE A 80 10.01 -8.30 -10.45
C PHE A 80 11.27 -7.48 -10.12
N LYS A 81 11.14 -6.45 -9.28
CA LYS A 81 12.30 -5.69 -8.78
C LYS A 81 12.49 -5.91 -7.29
N LYS A 82 13.71 -6.28 -6.93
CA LYS A 82 14.16 -6.26 -5.55
C LYS A 82 14.71 -4.85 -5.28
N GLU A 83 13.99 -4.07 -4.47
CA GLU A 83 14.45 -2.77 -3.97
C GLU A 83 14.91 -2.93 -2.53
N ASP A 84 15.93 -2.19 -2.12
CA ASP A 84 16.39 -2.19 -0.73
C ASP A 84 15.28 -1.71 0.20
N GLY A 85 14.96 -2.51 1.23
CA GLY A 85 13.96 -2.21 2.24
C GLY A 85 12.55 -2.72 1.97
N TYR A 86 12.07 -2.70 0.73
CA TYR A 86 10.86 -3.40 0.30
C TYR A 86 11.16 -4.31 -0.87
N ARG A 87 10.62 -5.50 -0.83
CA ARG A 87 10.64 -6.40 -1.96
C ARG A 87 9.28 -6.36 -2.64
N VAL A 88 9.24 -5.85 -3.87
CA VAL A 88 8.06 -5.97 -4.72
C VAL A 88 7.94 -7.42 -5.15
N LEU A 89 6.88 -8.11 -4.70
CA LEU A 89 6.61 -9.50 -5.06
C LEU A 89 5.86 -9.60 -6.37
N LYS A 90 4.84 -8.76 -6.54
CA LYS A 90 4.02 -8.69 -7.75
C LYS A 90 3.70 -7.25 -8.08
N ARG A 91 3.72 -6.95 -9.36
CA ARG A 91 3.31 -5.64 -9.90
C ARG A 91 2.44 -5.88 -11.13
N PHE A 92 1.31 -5.20 -11.19
CA PHE A 92 0.46 -5.21 -12.38
C PHE A 92 -0.22 -3.85 -12.56
N TYR A 93 -0.80 -3.61 -13.74
CA TYR A 93 -1.51 -2.38 -14.05
C TYR A 93 -2.98 -2.68 -14.36
N TRP A 94 -3.84 -1.85 -13.80
CA TRP A 94 -5.26 -1.84 -14.09
C TRP A 94 -5.70 -0.44 -14.47
N LEU A 95 -6.18 -0.28 -15.71
CA LEU A 95 -6.64 1.01 -16.24
C LEU A 95 -5.68 2.17 -15.94
N GLY A 96 -4.38 1.94 -16.15
CA GLY A 96 -3.33 2.92 -15.86
C GLY A 96 -2.95 3.06 -14.39
N THR A 97 -3.63 2.38 -13.47
CA THR A 97 -3.28 2.34 -12.05
C THR A 97 -2.33 1.19 -11.77
N LYS A 98 -1.18 1.49 -11.22
CA LYS A 98 -0.21 0.50 -10.75
C LYS A 98 -0.68 -0.12 -9.44
N VAL A 99 -0.64 -1.44 -9.35
CA VAL A 99 -0.88 -2.20 -8.12
C VAL A 99 0.39 -2.96 -7.78
N GLU A 100 0.89 -2.80 -6.57
CA GLU A 100 2.07 -3.49 -6.06
C GLU A 100 1.72 -4.31 -4.82
N ILE A 101 2.26 -5.51 -4.76
CA ILE A 101 2.23 -6.36 -3.58
C ILE A 101 3.64 -6.46 -3.06
N LEU A 102 3.84 -5.95 -1.86
CA LEU A 102 5.12 -5.79 -1.22
C LEU A 102 5.31 -6.86 -0.13
N ASN A 103 6.53 -7.31 -0.01
CA ASN A 103 6.94 -8.07 1.15
C ASN A 103 7.23 -7.11 2.32
N ASN A 104 6.97 -7.58 3.52
CA ASN A 104 7.09 -6.83 4.77
C ASN A 104 8.52 -6.81 5.35
N GLU A 105 9.52 -7.38 4.68
CA GLU A 105 10.88 -7.45 5.21
C GLU A 105 11.47 -6.06 5.44
N GLY A 106 11.65 -5.69 6.69
CA GLY A 106 12.50 -4.60 7.15
C GLY A 106 11.79 -3.38 7.73
N PHE A 107 10.56 -3.03 7.37
CA PHE A 107 9.92 -1.82 7.84
C PHE A 107 8.67 -2.02 8.70
N CYS A 108 7.98 -3.12 8.54
CA CYS A 108 6.72 -3.34 9.22
C CYS A 108 6.70 -4.74 9.85
N ASP A 109 6.57 -4.81 11.16
CA ASP A 109 6.28 -6.04 11.86
C ASP A 109 4.77 -6.19 11.98
N VAL A 110 4.13 -6.55 10.87
CA VAL A 110 2.69 -6.83 10.84
C VAL A 110 2.50 -8.27 11.27
N GLY A 111 2.71 -8.55 12.56
CA GLY A 111 2.09 -9.73 13.14
C GLY A 111 0.57 -9.63 12.97
N PHE A 112 -0.15 -10.74 13.03
CA PHE A 112 -1.60 -10.86 12.93
C PHE A 112 -2.33 -9.94 13.92
N CYS A 113 -2.37 -8.62 13.63
CA CYS A 113 -3.12 -7.65 14.40
C CYS A 113 -4.25 -7.16 13.52
N GLU A 114 -5.48 -7.39 13.94
CA GLU A 114 -6.68 -6.81 13.33
C GLU A 114 -7.04 -5.49 14.03
N GLY A 115 -7.64 -4.56 13.27
CA GLY A 115 -8.19 -3.33 13.80
C GLY A 115 -7.24 -2.13 13.83
N GLU A 116 -7.52 -1.16 14.71
CA GLU A 116 -6.81 0.12 14.80
C GLU A 116 -5.32 -0.04 15.12
N ASP A 117 -4.95 -1.07 15.88
CA ASP A 117 -3.55 -1.37 16.20
C ASP A 117 -2.77 -1.85 14.96
N SER A 118 -3.43 -2.50 14.01
CA SER A 118 -2.84 -2.88 12.72
C SER A 118 -2.50 -1.65 11.90
N ASP A 119 -3.41 -0.68 11.80
CA ASP A 119 -3.18 0.56 11.05
C ASP A 119 -2.00 1.35 11.64
N ILE A 120 -1.90 1.43 12.96
CA ILE A 120 -0.79 2.11 13.64
C ILE A 120 0.54 1.47 13.26
N LYS A 121 0.65 0.15 13.33
CA LYS A 121 1.88 -0.58 12.97
C LYS A 121 2.26 -0.40 11.51
N ILE A 122 1.28 -0.46 10.59
CA ILE A 122 1.53 -0.24 9.17
C ILE A 122 2.00 1.19 8.92
N VAL A 123 1.37 2.18 9.54
CA VAL A 123 1.75 3.59 9.42
C VAL A 123 3.15 3.84 10.02
N GLU A 124 3.53 3.19 11.12
CA GLU A 124 4.89 3.22 11.64
C GLU A 124 5.91 2.64 10.65
N GLY A 125 5.56 1.53 9.98
CA GLY A 125 6.36 0.94 8.90
C GLY A 125 6.50 1.89 7.71
N ILE A 126 5.42 2.54 7.27
CA ILE A 126 5.45 3.55 6.21
C ILE A 126 6.37 4.72 6.60
N LEU A 127 6.32 5.17 7.86
CA LEU A 127 7.20 6.23 8.34
C LEU A 127 8.69 5.84 8.26
N LYS A 128 9.03 4.63 8.72
CA LYS A 128 10.40 4.11 8.62
C LYS A 128 10.88 4.05 7.17
N ALA A 129 10.05 3.53 6.28
CA ALA A 129 10.34 3.46 4.85
C ALA A 129 10.58 4.86 4.24
N LYS A 130 9.70 5.82 4.51
CA LYS A 130 9.84 7.18 3.98
C LYS A 130 11.09 7.87 4.48
N LYS A 131 11.50 7.68 5.74
CA LYS A 131 12.74 8.20 6.28
C LYS A 131 13.95 7.57 5.58
N PHE A 132 13.96 6.26 5.39
CA PHE A 132 15.01 5.56 4.66
C PHE A 132 15.10 6.05 3.21
N TYR A 133 13.97 6.15 2.49
CA TYR A 133 13.98 6.65 1.12
C TYR A 133 14.33 8.14 1.01
N LEU A 134 14.07 8.94 2.04
CA LEU A 134 14.51 10.33 2.05
C LEU A 134 16.03 10.46 1.99
N GLU A 135 16.76 9.48 2.54
CA GLU A 135 18.24 9.44 2.55
C GLU A 135 18.81 8.80 1.26
N THR A 136 18.08 7.91 0.61
CA THR A 136 18.57 7.09 -0.50
C THR A 136 17.96 7.44 -1.88
N GLU A 137 16.81 8.12 -1.90
CA GLU A 137 16.11 8.49 -3.13
C GLU A 137 16.80 9.65 -3.84
N THR A 138 16.90 9.55 -5.16
CA THR A 138 17.54 10.58 -6.00
C THR A 138 16.53 11.39 -6.82
N ARG A 139 15.28 10.93 -6.94
CA ARG A 139 14.23 11.62 -7.70
C ARG A 139 13.62 12.76 -6.90
N PRO A 140 13.71 14.02 -7.39
CA PRO A 140 13.28 15.20 -6.64
C PRO A 140 11.81 15.20 -6.25
N ASP A 141 10.94 14.67 -7.13
CA ASP A 141 9.49 14.56 -6.89
C ASP A 141 9.16 13.58 -5.75
N GLN A 142 9.88 12.47 -5.65
CA GLN A 142 9.71 11.50 -4.58
C GLN A 142 10.27 12.03 -3.26
N ILE A 143 11.41 12.70 -3.28
CA ILE A 143 11.98 13.40 -2.12
C ILE A 143 10.99 14.42 -1.58
N ALA A 144 10.37 15.22 -2.44
CA ALA A 144 9.38 16.23 -2.04
C ALA A 144 8.16 15.56 -1.36
N LYS A 145 7.65 14.46 -1.91
CA LYS A 145 6.55 13.67 -1.30
C LYS A 145 6.94 13.14 0.08
N HIS A 146 8.15 12.59 0.24
CA HIS A 146 8.59 12.09 1.55
C HIS A 146 8.70 13.21 2.58
N LYS A 147 9.26 14.36 2.22
CA LYS A 147 9.37 15.53 3.08
C LYS A 147 8.00 16.08 3.51
N GLU A 148 7.02 16.03 2.64
CA GLU A 148 5.65 16.46 2.93
C GLU A 148 4.92 15.47 3.86
N ASP A 149 5.03 14.17 3.58
CA ASP A 149 4.26 13.14 4.27
C ASP A 149 4.78 12.85 5.68
N ILE A 150 6.10 12.86 5.90
CA ILE A 150 6.73 12.49 7.19
C ILE A 150 6.15 13.27 8.37
N PRO A 151 6.10 14.62 8.38
CA PRO A 151 5.54 15.37 9.50
C PRO A 151 4.07 15.05 9.78
N LYS A 152 3.26 14.84 8.74
CA LYS A 152 1.84 14.49 8.87
C LYS A 152 1.66 13.12 9.52
N ILE A 153 2.48 12.15 9.13
CA ILE A 153 2.49 10.81 9.72
C ILE A 153 2.90 10.85 11.19
N GLU A 154 3.96 11.58 11.52
CA GLU A 154 4.44 11.74 12.91
C GLU A 154 3.38 12.38 13.81
N GLN A 155 2.69 13.41 13.33
CA GLN A 155 1.59 14.07 14.04
C GLN A 155 0.41 13.11 14.28
N TRP A 156 0.03 12.33 13.26
CA TRP A 156 -1.05 11.35 13.40
C TRP A 156 -0.70 10.27 14.43
N LEU A 157 0.50 9.69 14.35
CA LEU A 157 0.98 8.69 15.32
C LEU A 157 1.02 9.25 16.76
N ALA A 158 1.47 10.49 16.95
CA ALA A 158 1.48 11.14 18.24
C ALA A 158 0.04 11.27 18.82
N SER A 159 -0.94 11.62 17.97
CA SER A 159 -2.34 11.74 18.39
C SER A 159 -2.96 10.41 18.83
N LYS A 160 -2.50 9.28 18.25
CA LYS A 160 -2.98 7.95 18.63
C LYS A 160 -2.41 7.49 19.97
N ARG A 161 -1.14 7.74 20.24
CA ARG A 161 -0.48 7.39 21.49
C ARG A 161 -1.08 8.13 22.69
N THR A 162 -1.51 9.37 22.51
CA THR A 162 -2.13 10.18 23.58
C THR A 162 -3.52 9.66 24.00
N LYS A 163 -4.22 8.95 23.11
CA LYS A 163 -5.55 8.37 23.41
C LYS A 163 -5.49 7.03 24.15
N GLN A 164 -4.33 6.38 24.20
CA GLN A 164 -4.12 5.09 24.89
C GLN A 164 -3.68 5.26 26.36
N CYS A 165 -3.42 6.46 26.81
CA CYS A 165 -3.21 6.84 28.21
C CYS A 165 -4.48 7.39 28.82
#